data_2191b595964700d16ef8761cadf10642
#
_entry.id   2191b595964700d16ef8761cadf10642
#
_cell.length_a   1.000
_cell.length_b   1.000
_cell.length_c   1.000
_cell.angle_alpha   90.00
_cell.angle_beta   90.00
_cell.angle_gamma   90.00
#
_symmetry.space_group_name_H-M   'P 1'
#
loop_
_entity.id
_entity.type
_entity.pdbx_description
1 polymer ?
#
loop_
_entity_poly.entity_id
_entity_poly.type
_entity_poly.pdbx_seq_one_letter_code
_entity_poly.pdbx_strand_id
1 'polypeptide(L)'
;MSVTIKKMETDAEIRGKALVHWRAWHEAYAGLVSQDFLDKLTLERCEKMAFSWPDNTVVAKDGERVLGFVAWGDRGEEVPGIGEIFALYVASEYYGTGVAQRLMDAGLERLRDYPTVCLWVLKENKRAIRFYEKCGFRPDGTEEYHANLAAEEIRMTLERKNTAAGSTPRAI
;
A
#
# COMPACT_ATOMS: atom_id res chain seq x y z
N MET A 1 1.29 23.57 -5.00
CA MET A 1 0.84 22.15 -5.11
C MET A 1 -0.33 21.94 -4.17
N SER A 2 -1.49 21.58 -4.71
CA SER A 2 -2.70 21.31 -3.91
C SER A 2 -3.04 19.82 -4.00
N VAL A 3 -2.46 19.03 -3.09
CA VAL A 3 -2.69 17.59 -3.09
C VAL A 3 -4.04 17.25 -2.50
N THR A 4 -4.87 16.55 -3.27
CA THR A 4 -6.16 15.98 -2.84
C THR A 4 -6.01 14.47 -2.66
N ILE A 5 -6.56 13.93 -1.59
CA ILE A 5 -6.66 12.48 -1.34
C ILE A 5 -8.13 12.10 -1.54
N LYS A 6 -8.41 11.17 -2.45
CA LYS A 6 -9.77 10.76 -2.76
C LYS A 6 -9.86 9.30 -3.20
N LYS A 7 -11.06 8.72 -3.12
CA LYS A 7 -11.34 7.42 -3.75
C LYS A 7 -11.08 7.51 -5.25
N MET A 8 -10.45 6.48 -5.80
CA MET A 8 -10.28 6.33 -7.26
C MET A 8 -11.62 5.98 -7.90
N GLU A 9 -12.04 6.75 -8.93
CA GLU A 9 -13.38 6.61 -9.51
C GLU A 9 -13.41 6.72 -11.02
N THR A 10 -12.45 7.40 -11.64
CA THR A 10 -12.46 7.65 -13.08
C THR A 10 -11.42 6.83 -13.84
N ASP A 11 -11.67 6.58 -15.11
CA ASP A 11 -10.70 5.91 -16.00
C ASP A 11 -9.36 6.64 -16.05
N ALA A 12 -9.36 7.96 -15.99
CA ALA A 12 -8.14 8.76 -15.96
C ALA A 12 -7.34 8.51 -14.68
N GLU A 13 -8.00 8.38 -13.55
CA GLU A 13 -7.37 8.03 -12.26
C GLU A 13 -6.84 6.60 -12.26
N ILE A 14 -7.58 5.65 -12.85
CA ILE A 14 -7.13 4.25 -13.00
C ILE A 14 -5.85 4.18 -13.85
N ARG A 15 -5.81 4.90 -14.99
CA ARG A 15 -4.58 5.00 -15.80
C ARG A 15 -3.44 5.71 -15.07
N GLY A 16 -3.75 6.77 -14.34
CA GLY A 16 -2.77 7.47 -13.51
C GLY A 16 -2.18 6.57 -12.42
N LYS A 17 -3.00 5.77 -11.75
CA LYS A 17 -2.54 4.73 -10.81
C LYS A 17 -1.61 3.72 -11.48
N ALA A 18 -2.00 3.23 -12.67
CA ALA A 18 -1.19 2.27 -13.42
C ALA A 18 0.18 2.82 -13.79
N LEU A 19 0.24 4.09 -14.22
CA LEU A 19 1.49 4.77 -14.52
C LEU A 19 2.39 4.90 -13.28
N VAL A 20 1.83 5.29 -12.14
CA VAL A 20 2.58 5.35 -10.87
C VAL A 20 3.10 3.97 -10.48
N HIS A 21 2.27 2.94 -10.59
CA HIS A 21 2.65 1.55 -10.29
C HIS A 21 3.84 1.11 -11.16
N TRP A 22 3.71 1.26 -12.48
CA TRP A 22 4.77 0.90 -13.42
C TRP A 22 6.08 1.65 -13.17
N ARG A 23 6.03 2.97 -13.00
CA ARG A 23 7.20 3.80 -12.70
C ARG A 23 7.86 3.42 -11.37
N ALA A 24 7.06 3.29 -10.31
CA ALA A 24 7.57 2.97 -8.98
C ALA A 24 8.34 1.64 -8.97
N TRP A 25 7.85 0.62 -9.66
CA TRP A 25 8.56 -0.65 -9.76
C TRP A 25 9.88 -0.53 -10.50
N HIS A 26 9.91 0.15 -11.65
CA HIS A 26 11.12 0.33 -12.45
C HIS A 26 12.14 1.26 -11.79
N GLU A 27 11.68 2.27 -11.05
CA GLU A 27 12.56 3.22 -10.37
C GLU A 27 13.07 2.70 -9.01
N ALA A 28 12.20 2.10 -8.19
CA ALA A 28 12.53 1.72 -6.83
C ALA A 28 13.07 0.28 -6.68
N TYR A 29 12.68 -0.62 -7.58
CA TYR A 29 13.02 -2.05 -7.47
C TYR A 29 14.09 -2.51 -8.46
N ALA A 30 14.59 -1.63 -9.31
CA ALA A 30 15.75 -1.92 -10.14
C ALA A 30 16.94 -2.36 -9.26
N GLY A 31 17.49 -3.55 -9.54
CA GLY A 31 18.54 -4.15 -8.74
C GLY A 31 18.09 -4.87 -7.45
N LEU A 32 16.81 -4.74 -7.07
CA LEU A 32 16.24 -5.44 -5.90
C LEU A 32 15.44 -6.68 -6.31
N VAL A 33 14.90 -6.69 -7.51
CA VAL A 33 14.14 -7.81 -8.08
C VAL A 33 14.73 -8.23 -9.42
N SER A 34 14.30 -9.40 -9.91
CA SER A 34 14.71 -9.93 -11.21
C SER A 34 14.42 -8.94 -12.34
N GLN A 35 15.41 -8.66 -13.19
CA GLN A 35 15.24 -7.82 -14.37
C GLN A 35 14.22 -8.42 -15.34
N ASP A 36 14.18 -9.75 -15.49
CA ASP A 36 13.19 -10.45 -16.32
C ASP A 36 11.75 -10.18 -15.87
N PHE A 37 11.52 -10.06 -14.56
CA PHE A 37 10.22 -9.65 -14.02
C PHE A 37 9.89 -8.20 -14.40
N LEU A 38 10.83 -7.27 -14.22
CA LEU A 38 10.62 -5.86 -14.58
C LEU A 38 10.37 -5.67 -16.07
N ASP A 39 11.09 -6.39 -16.92
CA ASP A 39 10.89 -6.33 -18.38
C ASP A 39 9.49 -6.79 -18.81
N LYS A 40 8.91 -7.74 -18.07
CA LYS A 40 7.55 -8.22 -18.28
C LYS A 40 6.46 -7.36 -17.66
N LEU A 41 6.83 -6.47 -16.73
CA LEU A 41 5.91 -5.53 -16.10
C LEU A 41 5.77 -4.27 -16.96
N THR A 42 5.00 -4.39 -18.04
CA THR A 42 4.74 -3.27 -18.96
C THR A 42 3.66 -2.32 -18.40
N LEU A 43 3.62 -1.08 -18.91
CA LEU A 43 2.56 -0.14 -18.56
C LEU A 43 1.17 -0.70 -18.92
N GLU A 44 1.03 -1.33 -20.09
CA GLU A 44 -0.21 -1.98 -20.53
C GLU A 44 -0.67 -3.06 -19.54
N ARG A 45 0.26 -3.87 -19.03
CA ARG A 45 -0.04 -4.87 -18.00
C ARG A 45 -0.51 -4.22 -16.70
N CYS A 46 0.13 -3.13 -16.27
CA CYS A 46 -0.30 -2.36 -15.09
C CYS A 46 -1.68 -1.74 -15.29
N GLU A 47 -1.98 -1.21 -16.48
CA GLU A 47 -3.32 -0.69 -16.80
C GLU A 47 -4.37 -1.80 -16.76
N LYS A 48 -4.11 -2.94 -17.40
CA LYS A 48 -5.02 -4.09 -17.35
C LYS A 48 -5.31 -4.54 -15.92
N MET A 49 -4.30 -4.62 -15.08
CA MET A 49 -4.48 -4.95 -13.65
C MET A 49 -5.31 -3.88 -12.94
N ALA A 50 -5.03 -2.59 -13.16
CA ALA A 50 -5.73 -1.49 -12.52
C ALA A 50 -7.22 -1.46 -12.87
N PHE A 51 -7.57 -1.73 -14.14
CA PHE A 51 -8.97 -1.85 -14.59
C PHE A 51 -9.66 -3.13 -14.10
N SER A 52 -8.91 -4.22 -13.89
CA SER A 52 -9.47 -5.47 -13.37
C SER A 52 -9.81 -5.40 -11.87
N TRP A 53 -9.08 -4.59 -11.10
CA TRP A 53 -9.29 -4.38 -9.66
C TRP A 53 -9.30 -2.89 -9.31
N PRO A 54 -10.37 -2.15 -9.67
CA PRO A 54 -10.45 -0.72 -9.44
C PRO A 54 -10.83 -0.35 -8.01
N ASP A 55 -11.43 -1.30 -7.27
CA ASP A 55 -11.96 -1.05 -5.94
C ASP A 55 -10.87 -0.95 -4.87
N ASN A 56 -11.28 -0.49 -3.68
CA ASN A 56 -10.41 -0.39 -2.50
C ASN A 56 -9.10 0.36 -2.77
N THR A 57 -9.20 1.44 -3.51
CA THR A 57 -8.05 2.29 -3.87
C THR A 57 -8.37 3.76 -3.62
N VAL A 58 -7.41 4.44 -3.00
CA VAL A 58 -7.37 5.89 -2.84
C VAL A 58 -6.18 6.44 -3.61
N VAL A 59 -6.37 7.54 -4.29
CA VAL A 59 -5.31 8.24 -5.04
C VAL A 59 -5.00 9.60 -4.41
N ALA A 60 -3.73 10.00 -4.50
CA ALA A 60 -3.29 11.37 -4.26
C ALA A 60 -3.16 12.07 -5.61
N LYS A 61 -3.77 13.25 -5.76
CA LYS A 61 -3.78 14.02 -7.01
C LYS A 61 -3.34 15.46 -6.80
N ASP A 62 -2.70 16.03 -7.82
CA ASP A 62 -2.55 17.47 -8.01
C ASP A 62 -3.18 17.81 -9.37
N GLY A 63 -4.33 18.48 -9.37
CA GLY A 63 -5.16 18.62 -10.57
C GLY A 63 -5.57 17.26 -11.12
N GLU A 64 -5.29 17.03 -12.41
CA GLU A 64 -5.58 15.75 -13.07
C GLU A 64 -4.48 14.69 -12.89
N ARG A 65 -3.32 15.06 -12.36
CA ARG A 65 -2.18 14.15 -12.21
C ARG A 65 -2.30 13.32 -10.94
N VAL A 66 -2.23 11.99 -11.09
CA VAL A 66 -2.07 11.06 -9.96
C VAL A 66 -0.60 11.03 -9.53
N LEU A 67 -0.35 11.28 -8.25
CA LEU A 67 0.98 11.34 -7.64
C LEU A 67 1.35 10.05 -6.92
N GLY A 68 0.34 9.30 -6.49
CA GLY A 68 0.48 8.08 -5.73
C GLY A 68 -0.86 7.45 -5.43
N PHE A 69 -0.83 6.25 -4.87
CA PHE A 69 -2.03 5.54 -4.46
C PHE A 69 -1.77 4.59 -3.29
N VAL A 70 -2.82 4.24 -2.59
CA VAL A 70 -2.87 3.15 -1.62
C VAL A 70 -4.03 2.22 -1.97
N ALA A 71 -3.78 0.91 -1.94
CA ALA A 71 -4.78 -0.12 -2.11
C ALA A 71 -4.81 -1.03 -0.87
N TRP A 72 -6.00 -1.44 -0.47
CA TRP A 72 -6.21 -2.23 0.75
C TRP A 72 -7.27 -3.31 0.54
N GLY A 73 -7.34 -4.22 1.48
CA GLY A 73 -8.38 -5.24 1.56
C GLY A 73 -8.29 -6.01 2.87
N ASP A 74 -8.95 -7.13 2.91
CA ASP A 74 -8.80 -8.11 3.98
C ASP A 74 -8.17 -9.40 3.44
N ARG A 75 -7.73 -10.25 4.33
CA ARG A 75 -7.23 -11.58 3.96
C ARG A 75 -8.35 -12.63 3.88
N GLY A 76 -9.60 -12.17 3.98
CA GLY A 76 -10.78 -12.98 3.86
C GLY A 76 -10.84 -14.14 4.88
N GLU A 77 -11.21 -15.32 4.39
CA GLU A 77 -11.34 -16.50 5.22
C GLU A 77 -9.99 -17.08 5.67
N GLU A 78 -8.88 -16.77 4.95
CA GLU A 78 -7.57 -17.32 5.26
C GLU A 78 -7.05 -16.84 6.63
N VAL A 79 -7.21 -15.53 6.92
CA VAL A 79 -6.81 -14.95 8.20
C VAL A 79 -7.85 -13.93 8.65
N PRO A 80 -8.95 -14.36 9.28
CA PRO A 80 -10.00 -13.45 9.75
C PRO A 80 -9.47 -12.39 10.72
N GLY A 81 -9.97 -11.16 10.57
CA GLY A 81 -9.65 -10.06 11.47
C GLY A 81 -8.33 -9.33 11.16
N ILE A 82 -7.67 -9.66 10.05
CA ILE A 82 -6.49 -8.95 9.58
C ILE A 82 -6.82 -8.19 8.30
N GLY A 83 -6.66 -6.86 8.35
CA GLY A 83 -6.67 -6.00 7.17
C GLY A 83 -5.28 -5.96 6.54
N GLU A 84 -5.20 -5.66 5.25
CA GLU A 84 -3.93 -5.60 4.53
C GLU A 84 -3.84 -4.34 3.66
N ILE A 85 -2.70 -3.67 3.73
CA ILE A 85 -2.28 -2.69 2.72
C ILE A 85 -1.57 -3.46 1.61
N PHE A 86 -2.25 -3.65 0.48
CA PHE A 86 -1.71 -4.41 -0.65
C PHE A 86 -0.64 -3.66 -1.43
N ALA A 87 -0.78 -2.34 -1.53
CA ALA A 87 0.14 -1.50 -2.28
C ALA A 87 0.10 -0.07 -1.75
N LEU A 88 1.26 0.55 -1.67
CA LEU A 88 1.44 1.98 -1.44
C LEU A 88 2.59 2.45 -2.33
N TYR A 89 2.29 3.21 -3.36
CA TYR A 89 3.29 3.76 -4.27
C TYR A 89 3.08 5.25 -4.46
N VAL A 90 4.20 5.97 -4.51
CA VAL A 90 4.27 7.41 -4.78
C VAL A 90 5.32 7.64 -5.86
N ALA A 91 5.06 8.53 -6.81
CA ALA A 91 6.04 8.91 -7.80
C ALA A 91 7.28 9.53 -7.12
N SER A 92 8.46 9.17 -7.59
CA SER A 92 9.73 9.46 -6.91
C SER A 92 9.96 10.96 -6.66
N GLU A 93 9.48 11.82 -7.53
CA GLU A 93 9.56 13.28 -7.39
C GLU A 93 8.75 13.85 -6.20
N TYR A 94 7.90 13.03 -5.58
CA TYR A 94 7.11 13.40 -4.40
C TYR A 94 7.57 12.72 -3.10
N TYR A 95 8.74 12.07 -3.12
CA TYR A 95 9.31 11.52 -1.90
C TYR A 95 9.65 12.64 -0.91
N GLY A 96 9.38 12.40 0.37
CA GLY A 96 9.62 13.39 1.43
C GLY A 96 8.63 14.55 1.49
N THR A 97 7.61 14.60 0.63
CA THR A 97 6.59 15.67 0.60
C THR A 97 5.40 15.44 1.52
N GLY A 98 5.33 14.29 2.20
CA GLY A 98 4.19 13.90 3.03
C GLY A 98 3.07 13.18 2.29
N VAL A 99 3.12 13.05 0.97
CA VAL A 99 2.08 12.35 0.17
C VAL A 99 1.92 10.90 0.60
N ALA A 100 3.02 10.18 0.82
CA ALA A 100 2.98 8.79 1.27
C ALA A 100 2.29 8.65 2.63
N GLN A 101 2.57 9.55 3.58
CA GLN A 101 1.92 9.54 4.89
C GLN A 101 0.41 9.75 4.77
N ARG A 102 -0.02 10.72 3.98
CA ARG A 102 -1.46 10.99 3.76
C ARG A 102 -2.18 9.82 3.11
N LEU A 103 -1.53 9.12 2.18
CA LEU A 103 -2.07 7.90 1.58
C LEU A 103 -2.15 6.76 2.60
N MET A 104 -1.11 6.55 3.41
CA MET A 104 -1.12 5.53 4.47
C MET A 104 -2.25 5.80 5.47
N ASP A 105 -2.40 7.05 5.94
CA ASP A 105 -3.46 7.44 6.86
C ASP A 105 -4.85 7.15 6.27
N ALA A 106 -5.05 7.45 4.97
CA ALA A 106 -6.30 7.14 4.28
C ALA A 106 -6.57 5.63 4.17
N GLY A 107 -5.55 4.82 3.87
CA GLY A 107 -5.66 3.37 3.83
C GLY A 107 -5.98 2.77 5.20
N LEU A 108 -5.29 3.23 6.24
CA LEU A 108 -5.52 2.80 7.61
C LEU A 108 -6.91 3.19 8.13
N GLU A 109 -7.44 4.34 7.73
CA GLU A 109 -8.81 4.74 8.05
C GLU A 109 -9.84 3.79 7.43
N ARG A 110 -9.59 3.29 6.22
CA ARG A 110 -10.43 2.29 5.55
C ARG A 110 -10.41 0.94 6.25
N LEU A 111 -9.33 0.64 6.94
CA LEU A 111 -9.11 -0.59 7.70
C LEU A 111 -9.32 -0.40 9.21
N ARG A 112 -10.02 0.67 9.63
CA ARG A 112 -10.18 1.03 11.05
C ARG A 112 -10.85 -0.06 11.92
N ASP A 113 -11.69 -0.90 11.31
CA ASP A 113 -12.42 -1.96 12.01
C ASP A 113 -11.56 -3.24 12.20
N TYR A 114 -10.36 -3.28 11.63
CA TYR A 114 -9.43 -4.39 11.79
C TYR A 114 -8.48 -4.12 12.98
N PRO A 115 -8.41 -5.03 13.97
CA PRO A 115 -7.50 -4.88 15.11
C PRO A 115 -6.03 -4.99 14.71
N THR A 116 -5.75 -5.71 13.64
CA THR A 116 -4.41 -5.87 13.08
C THR A 116 -4.42 -5.52 11.60
N VAL A 117 -3.45 -4.75 11.16
CA VAL A 117 -3.21 -4.47 9.74
C VAL A 117 -1.82 -4.97 9.38
N CYS A 118 -1.68 -5.67 8.26
CA CYS A 118 -0.39 -6.11 7.75
C CYS A 118 -0.07 -5.52 6.39
N LEU A 119 1.18 -5.64 6.01
CA LEU A 119 1.70 -5.37 4.67
C LEU A 119 2.93 -6.24 4.41
N TRP A 120 3.25 -6.42 3.13
CA TRP A 120 4.47 -7.07 2.69
C TRP A 120 5.40 -6.06 2.03
N VAL A 121 6.69 -6.19 2.26
CA VAL A 121 7.70 -5.29 1.72
C VAL A 121 8.97 -6.08 1.38
N LEU A 122 9.61 -5.74 0.27
CA LEU A 122 10.91 -6.32 -0.08
C LEU A 122 11.91 -6.09 1.06
N LYS A 123 12.55 -7.16 1.51
CA LYS A 123 13.52 -7.16 2.63
C LYS A 123 14.66 -6.18 2.42
N GLU A 124 15.05 -5.97 1.16
CA GLU A 124 16.11 -5.04 0.79
C GLU A 124 15.62 -3.60 0.54
N ASN A 125 14.32 -3.36 0.54
CA ASN A 125 13.79 -2.00 0.43
C ASN A 125 13.81 -1.27 1.78
N LYS A 126 15.01 -0.94 2.25
CA LYS A 126 15.23 -0.32 3.57
C LYS A 126 14.53 1.04 3.73
N ARG A 127 14.34 1.77 2.62
CA ARG A 127 13.61 3.04 2.65
C ARG A 127 12.13 2.83 2.98
N ALA A 128 11.48 1.88 2.33
CA ALA A 128 10.08 1.56 2.61
C ALA A 128 9.90 1.00 4.02
N ILE A 129 10.79 0.11 4.47
CA ILE A 129 10.75 -0.44 5.83
C ILE A 129 10.81 0.68 6.86
N ARG A 130 11.74 1.63 6.74
CA ARG A 130 11.82 2.79 7.66
C ARG A 130 10.58 3.66 7.63
N PHE A 131 9.96 3.84 6.46
CA PHE A 131 8.69 4.55 6.35
C PHE A 131 7.57 3.82 7.10
N TYR A 132 7.43 2.51 6.91
CA TYR A 132 6.41 1.71 7.59
C TYR A 132 6.64 1.65 9.10
N GLU A 133 7.90 1.58 9.56
CA GLU A 133 8.23 1.68 10.99
C GLU A 133 7.78 3.01 11.60
N LYS A 134 7.96 4.13 10.89
CA LYS A 134 7.44 5.44 11.32
C LYS A 134 5.91 5.48 11.38
N CYS A 135 5.22 4.71 10.53
CA CYS A 135 3.76 4.55 10.58
C CYS A 135 3.28 3.62 11.70
N GLY A 136 4.19 3.00 12.45
CA GLY A 136 3.88 2.12 13.58
C GLY A 136 3.93 0.62 13.27
N PHE A 137 4.22 0.23 12.03
CA PHE A 137 4.40 -1.17 11.67
C PHE A 137 5.70 -1.74 12.22
N ARG A 138 5.70 -3.04 12.51
CA ARG A 138 6.91 -3.78 12.94
C ARG A 138 6.97 -5.12 12.22
N PRO A 139 8.17 -5.60 11.84
CA PRO A 139 8.33 -6.96 11.34
C PRO A 139 7.79 -7.97 12.36
N ASP A 140 7.05 -8.96 11.89
CA ASP A 140 6.48 -10.01 12.74
C ASP A 140 7.26 -11.34 12.66
N GLY A 141 8.35 -11.38 11.92
CA GLY A 141 9.19 -12.54 11.72
C GLY A 141 8.79 -13.43 10.54
N THR A 142 7.70 -13.11 9.84
CA THR A 142 7.29 -13.85 8.65
C THR A 142 8.04 -13.34 7.42
N GLU A 143 8.66 -14.26 6.71
CA GLU A 143 9.40 -13.98 5.46
C GLU A 143 8.92 -14.93 4.36
N GLU A 144 8.91 -14.46 3.11
CA GLU A 144 8.52 -15.25 1.96
C GLU A 144 9.46 -14.96 0.77
N TYR A 145 9.97 -16.02 0.14
CA TYR A 145 10.77 -15.89 -1.07
C TYR A 145 9.92 -16.05 -2.31
N HIS A 146 9.97 -15.08 -3.19
CA HIS A 146 9.27 -15.09 -4.47
C HIS A 146 10.23 -15.40 -5.62
N ALA A 147 10.17 -16.63 -6.14
CA ALA A 147 11.07 -17.09 -7.20
C ALA A 147 10.99 -16.24 -8.49
N ASN A 148 9.80 -15.75 -8.85
CA ASN A 148 9.59 -14.89 -10.01
C ASN A 148 10.21 -13.49 -9.85
N LEU A 149 10.31 -13.00 -8.62
CA LEU A 149 10.99 -11.74 -8.28
C LEU A 149 12.47 -11.94 -8.02
N ALA A 150 12.89 -13.17 -7.71
CA ALA A 150 14.20 -13.51 -7.14
C ALA A 150 14.51 -12.67 -5.88
N ALA A 151 13.52 -12.47 -5.02
CA ALA A 151 13.61 -11.60 -3.86
C ALA A 151 12.80 -12.13 -2.68
N GLU A 152 13.22 -11.75 -1.48
CA GLU A 152 12.51 -12.02 -0.24
C GLU A 152 11.64 -10.82 0.15
N GLU A 153 10.45 -11.10 0.64
CA GLU A 153 9.59 -10.14 1.32
C GLU A 153 9.49 -10.46 2.81
N ILE A 154 9.36 -9.42 3.61
CA ILE A 154 9.02 -9.53 5.03
C ILE A 154 7.62 -9.01 5.26
N ARG A 155 6.90 -9.63 6.18
CA ARG A 155 5.62 -9.10 6.65
C ARG A 155 5.84 -8.15 7.81
N MET A 156 5.14 -7.01 7.75
CA MET A 156 5.08 -6.05 8.85
C MET A 156 3.65 -5.90 9.32
N THR A 157 3.45 -5.77 10.62
CA THR A 157 2.13 -5.65 11.25
C THR A 157 2.02 -4.40 12.10
N LEU A 158 0.81 -3.85 12.12
CA LEU A 158 0.38 -2.77 12.99
C LEU A 158 -0.74 -3.30 13.88
N GLU A 159 -0.47 -3.43 15.18
CA GLU A 159 -1.46 -3.77 16.20
C GLU A 159 -2.16 -2.49 16.68
N ARG A 160 -3.47 -2.43 16.51
CA ARG A 160 -4.26 -1.31 17.04
C ARG A 160 -4.58 -1.57 18.51
N LYS A 161 -4.27 -0.61 19.38
CA LYS A 161 -4.73 -0.67 20.76
C LYS A 161 -6.26 -0.61 20.75
N ASN A 162 -6.91 -1.63 21.31
CA ASN A 162 -8.35 -1.61 21.56
C ASN A 162 -8.68 -0.41 22.46
N THR A 163 -9.23 0.66 21.91
CA THR A 163 -9.90 1.74 22.66
C THR A 163 -11.36 1.37 22.97
N ALA A 164 -11.65 0.11 23.20
CA ALA A 164 -12.96 -0.38 23.61
C ALA A 164 -12.88 -1.02 25.00
N ALA A 165 -12.53 -0.22 26.00
CA ALA A 165 -13.07 -0.44 27.34
C ALA A 165 -14.31 0.46 27.45
N GLY A 166 -15.39 0.07 26.79
CA GLY A 166 -16.72 0.63 27.01
C GLY A 166 -17.11 0.36 28.44
N SER A 167 -17.23 1.41 29.23
CA SER A 167 -17.91 1.46 30.52
C SER A 167 -19.26 0.77 30.42
N THR A 168 -19.38 -0.38 31.03
CA THR A 168 -20.66 -0.97 31.40
C THR A 168 -21.36 -0.01 32.39
N PRO A 169 -22.58 0.50 32.12
CA PRO A 169 -23.34 1.17 33.14
C PRO A 169 -23.69 0.14 34.20
N ARG A 170 -23.24 0.35 35.45
CA ARG A 170 -23.81 -0.34 36.58
C ARG A 170 -25.29 0.00 36.64
N ALA A 171 -26.12 -1.02 36.44
CA ALA A 171 -27.54 -0.95 36.82
C ALA A 171 -27.61 -0.89 38.36
N ILE A 172 -28.39 0.06 38.83
CA ILE A 172 -28.82 0.21 40.22
C ILE A 172 -29.91 -0.80 40.49
#